data_d87ceceef1f3264dd8749a623a4cfe0d
#
_entry.id   d87ceceef1f3264dd8749a623a4cfe0d
#
_cell.length_a   1.000
_cell.length_b   1.000
_cell.length_c   1.000
_cell.angle_alpha   90.00
_cell.angle_beta   90.00
_cell.angle_gamma   90.00
#
_symmetry.space_group_name_H-M   'P 1'
#
loop_
_entity.id
_entity.type
_entity.pdbx_description
1 polymer ?
#
loop_
_entity_poly.entity_id
_entity_poly.type
_entity_poly.pdbx_seq_one_letter_code
_entity_poly.pdbx_strand_id
1 'polypeptide(L)'
;PSKSVSLGDIATASMFGHDIPLEVTETHMSPLSPPPYMVGAAEVEVDTETSEVKLLEFDACVDCGTPINPNLTRVQAEGGILQGIGMTLTENVTYDQRGWPMENSLMQYKIPTRVDVGRVRVEFENSYEPNGPFGAKSIGEVVINTPLPAISDAICNAIGTRFYELPITPEKIAMA
;
A
#
# COMPACT_ATOMS: atom_id res chain seq x y z
N PRO A 1 18.04 44.88 9.81
CA PRO A 1 19.40 44.45 9.57
C PRO A 1 19.69 44.56 8.08
N SER A 2 20.75 45.29 7.77
CA SER A 2 21.12 45.60 6.37
C SER A 2 22.00 44.52 5.71
N LYS A 3 22.23 43.40 6.40
CA LYS A 3 23.06 42.29 5.88
C LYS A 3 22.24 41.00 5.85
N SER A 4 22.27 40.34 4.70
CA SER A 4 21.68 39.02 4.50
C SER A 4 22.69 38.14 3.77
N VAL A 5 22.59 36.82 3.96
CA VAL A 5 23.37 35.82 3.28
C VAL A 5 22.38 34.74 2.78
N SER A 6 22.58 34.26 1.58
CA SER A 6 21.72 33.17 1.04
C SER A 6 22.13 31.81 1.62
N LEU A 7 21.20 30.85 1.63
CA LEU A 7 21.51 29.46 2.01
C LEU A 7 22.54 28.83 1.05
N GLY A 8 22.54 29.24 -0.23
CA GLY A 8 23.54 28.80 -1.21
C GLY A 8 24.95 29.29 -0.87
N ASP A 9 25.08 30.54 -0.43
CA ASP A 9 26.39 31.11 0.00
C ASP A 9 26.91 30.41 1.25
N ILE A 10 26.00 30.11 2.21
CA ILE A 10 26.36 29.37 3.43
C ILE A 10 26.84 27.96 3.07
N ALA A 11 26.11 27.25 2.20
CA ALA A 11 26.48 25.91 1.74
C ALA A 11 27.83 25.93 1.01
N THR A 12 28.06 26.89 0.13
CA THR A 12 29.32 27.05 -0.60
C THR A 12 30.49 27.32 0.35
N ALA A 13 30.30 28.20 1.31
CA ALA A 13 31.33 28.51 2.33
C ALA A 13 31.65 27.28 3.18
N SER A 14 30.64 26.50 3.55
CA SER A 14 30.81 25.25 4.31
C SER A 14 31.57 24.16 3.52
N MET A 15 31.32 24.04 2.21
CA MET A 15 31.94 22.99 1.36
C MET A 15 33.35 23.33 0.90
N PHE A 16 33.63 24.60 0.61
CA PHE A 16 34.87 25.05 -0.03
C PHE A 16 35.70 26.00 0.84
N GLY A 17 35.18 26.41 1.99
CA GLY A 17 35.91 27.21 2.98
C GLY A 17 36.84 26.35 3.85
N HIS A 18 37.61 27.03 4.71
CA HIS A 18 38.41 26.37 5.73
C HIS A 18 37.65 26.10 7.04
N ASP A 19 36.34 26.34 7.01
CA ASP A 19 35.47 26.19 8.17
C ASP A 19 34.95 24.74 8.29
N ILE A 20 34.41 24.40 9.46
CA ILE A 20 33.83 23.09 9.72
C ILE A 20 32.60 22.92 8.84
N PRO A 21 32.46 21.78 8.12
CA PRO A 21 31.27 21.49 7.33
C PRO A 21 29.99 21.59 8.16
N LEU A 22 28.93 22.17 7.57
CA LEU A 22 27.59 22.18 8.18
C LEU A 22 26.96 20.79 8.05
N GLU A 23 27.38 19.94 8.95
CA GLU A 23 26.86 18.57 9.05
C GLU A 23 26.40 18.32 10.48
N VAL A 24 25.20 17.75 10.61
CA VAL A 24 24.65 17.30 11.88
C VAL A 24 24.17 15.88 11.72
N THR A 25 24.67 15.00 12.57
CA THR A 25 24.17 13.63 12.70
C THR A 25 23.47 13.51 14.03
N GLU A 26 22.20 13.14 14.00
CA GLU A 26 21.38 12.91 15.18
C GLU A 26 20.75 11.53 15.13
N THR A 27 20.67 10.87 16.25
CA THR A 27 19.98 9.58 16.36
C THR A 27 18.79 9.73 17.30
N HIS A 28 17.60 9.44 16.77
CA HIS A 28 16.39 9.40 17.56
C HIS A 28 15.85 7.95 17.59
N MET A 29 15.55 7.48 18.78
CA MET A 29 14.85 6.22 18.99
C MET A 29 13.51 6.50 19.66
N SER A 30 12.42 6.25 18.94
CA SER A 30 11.09 6.37 19.53
C SER A 30 10.92 5.33 20.64
N PRO A 31 10.44 5.70 21.82
CA PRO A 31 10.18 4.77 22.91
C PRO A 31 9.03 3.81 22.62
N LEU A 32 8.15 4.16 21.68
CA LEU A 32 7.01 3.39 21.27
C LEU A 32 6.96 3.32 19.73
N SER A 33 6.40 2.24 19.21
CA SER A 33 6.07 2.10 17.79
C SER A 33 4.54 2.07 17.65
N PRO A 34 3.89 3.23 17.56
CA PRO A 34 2.44 3.30 17.49
C PRO A 34 1.93 2.69 16.19
N PRO A 35 0.96 1.75 16.26
CA PRO A 35 0.46 1.07 15.09
C PRO A 35 -0.38 2.02 14.22
N PRO A 36 -0.26 1.94 12.88
CA PRO A 36 -1.24 2.51 11.98
C PRO A 36 -2.49 1.64 11.93
N TYR A 37 -3.61 2.22 11.51
CA TYR A 37 -4.87 1.50 11.32
C TYR A 37 -5.44 1.77 9.93
N MET A 38 -6.16 0.80 9.41
CA MET A 38 -6.90 0.96 8.15
C MET A 38 -8.20 0.17 8.21
N VAL A 39 -9.25 0.81 7.70
CA VAL A 39 -10.54 0.17 7.40
C VAL A 39 -10.74 0.22 5.90
N GLY A 40 -11.17 -0.87 5.29
CA GLY A 40 -11.45 -0.95 3.86
C GLY A 40 -12.75 -1.66 3.57
N ALA A 41 -13.41 -1.25 2.49
CA ALA A 41 -14.60 -1.87 1.95
C ALA A 41 -14.42 -2.10 0.45
N ALA A 42 -14.91 -3.24 -0.03
CA ALA A 42 -14.83 -3.62 -1.44
C ALA A 42 -16.22 -3.86 -1.99
N GLU A 43 -16.45 -3.38 -3.22
CA GLU A 43 -17.59 -3.74 -4.05
C GLU A 43 -17.12 -4.57 -5.25
N VAL A 44 -17.71 -5.74 -5.44
CA VAL A 44 -17.35 -6.68 -6.51
C VAL A 44 -18.58 -7.08 -7.31
N GLU A 45 -18.34 -7.38 -8.58
CA GLU A 45 -19.28 -8.09 -9.45
C GLU A 45 -18.69 -9.47 -9.74
N VAL A 46 -19.48 -10.52 -9.54
CA VAL A 46 -19.09 -11.89 -9.87
C VAL A 46 -20.00 -12.39 -10.98
N ASP A 47 -19.41 -12.72 -12.11
CA ASP A 47 -20.12 -13.37 -13.21
C ASP A 47 -20.30 -14.85 -12.86
N THR A 48 -21.54 -15.30 -12.69
CA THR A 48 -21.85 -16.66 -12.28
C THR A 48 -21.72 -17.70 -13.43
N GLU A 49 -21.58 -17.25 -14.67
CA GLU A 49 -21.37 -18.15 -15.82
C GLU A 49 -19.88 -18.38 -16.07
N THR A 50 -19.06 -17.34 -15.96
CA THR A 50 -17.61 -17.40 -16.19
C THR A 50 -16.79 -17.52 -14.93
N SER A 51 -17.40 -17.22 -13.77
CA SER A 51 -16.74 -17.13 -12.47
C SER A 51 -15.69 -16.01 -12.39
N GLU A 52 -15.70 -15.06 -13.31
CA GLU A 52 -14.85 -13.88 -13.24
C GLU A 52 -15.30 -12.94 -12.13
N VAL A 53 -14.32 -12.40 -11.40
CA VAL A 53 -14.52 -11.37 -10.39
C VAL A 53 -14.00 -10.04 -10.90
N LYS A 54 -14.86 -9.04 -10.90
CA LYS A 54 -14.51 -7.66 -11.21
C LYS A 54 -14.62 -6.81 -9.97
N LEU A 55 -13.51 -6.21 -9.57
CA LEU A 55 -13.52 -5.20 -8.50
C LEU A 55 -14.07 -3.88 -9.08
N LEU A 56 -15.20 -3.42 -8.56
CA LEU A 56 -15.86 -2.19 -8.98
C LEU A 56 -15.32 -1.00 -8.22
N GLU A 57 -15.23 -1.10 -6.89
CA GLU A 57 -14.76 -0.03 -6.03
C GLU A 57 -14.05 -0.60 -4.79
N PHE A 58 -13.01 0.11 -4.33
CA PHE A 58 -12.38 -0.11 -3.05
C PHE A 58 -12.23 1.21 -2.31
N ASP A 59 -12.87 1.32 -1.17
CA ASP A 59 -12.81 2.49 -0.30
C ASP A 59 -11.97 2.19 0.94
N ALA A 60 -11.09 3.12 1.30
CA ALA A 60 -10.23 2.99 2.46
C ALA A 60 -10.18 4.27 3.30
N CYS A 61 -10.17 4.09 4.61
CA CYS A 61 -9.81 5.13 5.56
C CYS A 61 -8.57 4.68 6.34
N VAL A 62 -7.53 5.50 6.32
CA VAL A 62 -6.22 5.18 6.89
C VAL A 62 -5.85 6.16 7.98
N ASP A 63 -5.53 5.64 9.15
CA ASP A 63 -4.89 6.38 10.24
C ASP A 63 -3.37 6.13 10.20
N CYS A 64 -2.65 7.04 9.57
CA CYS A 64 -1.19 7.11 9.57
C CYS A 64 -0.65 8.27 10.40
N GLY A 65 -1.43 8.77 11.36
CA GLY A 65 -1.13 10.00 12.06
C GLY A 65 -1.19 11.22 11.13
N THR A 66 -0.26 12.13 11.28
CA THR A 66 -0.13 13.29 10.38
C THR A 66 0.52 12.85 9.06
N PRO A 67 -0.15 12.94 7.92
CA PRO A 67 0.48 12.71 6.62
C PRO A 67 1.51 13.81 6.32
N ILE A 68 2.81 13.47 6.37
CA ILE A 68 3.90 14.46 6.16
C ILE A 68 3.84 15.06 4.76
N ASN A 69 3.58 14.23 3.75
CA ASN A 69 3.31 14.66 2.38
C ASN A 69 2.04 13.95 1.89
N PRO A 70 0.88 14.62 1.92
CA PRO A 70 -0.41 14.00 1.59
C PRO A 70 -0.45 13.32 0.21
N ASN A 71 0.23 13.89 -0.79
CA ASN A 71 0.26 13.31 -2.13
C ASN A 71 1.06 12.00 -2.16
N LEU A 72 2.25 11.98 -1.58
CA LEU A 72 3.06 10.76 -1.52
C LEU A 72 2.42 9.70 -0.62
N THR A 73 1.79 10.13 0.47
CA THR A 73 1.05 9.24 1.38
C THR A 73 -0.11 8.56 0.62
N ARG A 74 -0.85 9.30 -0.21
CA ARG A 74 -1.92 8.75 -1.05
C ARG A 74 -1.39 7.75 -2.07
N VAL A 75 -0.30 8.08 -2.78
CA VAL A 75 0.34 7.18 -3.77
C VAL A 75 0.80 5.89 -3.09
N GLN A 76 1.38 5.97 -1.88
CA GLN A 76 1.76 4.79 -1.11
C GLN A 76 0.54 3.93 -0.74
N ALA A 77 -0.54 4.57 -0.29
CA ALA A 77 -1.76 3.86 0.09
C ALA A 77 -2.42 3.16 -1.11
N GLU A 78 -2.62 3.87 -2.21
CA GLU A 78 -3.19 3.31 -3.44
C GLU A 78 -2.32 2.18 -4.00
N GLY A 79 -0.99 2.33 -3.96
CA GLY A 79 -0.05 1.30 -4.40
C GLY A 79 -0.10 0.03 -3.55
N GLY A 80 -0.19 0.16 -2.23
CA GLY A 80 -0.33 -0.99 -1.33
C GLY A 80 -1.68 -1.68 -1.44
N ILE A 81 -2.76 -0.92 -1.62
CA ILE A 81 -4.09 -1.46 -1.92
C ILE A 81 -4.04 -2.28 -3.20
N LEU A 82 -3.43 -1.76 -4.27
CA LEU A 82 -3.28 -2.48 -5.53
C LEU A 82 -2.53 -3.80 -5.38
N GLN A 83 -1.47 -3.81 -4.57
CA GLN A 83 -0.76 -5.04 -4.21
C GLN A 83 -1.68 -6.06 -3.54
N GLY A 84 -2.46 -5.64 -2.54
CA GLY A 84 -3.43 -6.52 -1.87
C GLY A 84 -4.52 -7.05 -2.81
N ILE A 85 -4.99 -6.24 -3.76
CA ILE A 85 -5.92 -6.67 -4.81
C ILE A 85 -5.28 -7.78 -5.67
N GLY A 86 -4.04 -7.58 -6.11
CA GLY A 86 -3.29 -8.56 -6.89
C GLY A 86 -3.12 -9.88 -6.14
N MET A 87 -2.69 -9.84 -4.90
CA MET A 87 -2.55 -11.03 -4.06
C MET A 87 -3.87 -11.77 -3.86
N THR A 88 -4.98 -11.04 -3.87
CA THR A 88 -6.30 -11.65 -3.67
C THR A 88 -6.84 -12.33 -4.92
N LEU A 89 -6.62 -11.75 -6.10
CA LEU A 89 -7.34 -12.14 -7.32
C LEU A 89 -6.45 -12.75 -8.41
N THR A 90 -5.18 -12.33 -8.55
CA THR A 90 -4.41 -12.62 -9.77
C THR A 90 -2.99 -13.12 -9.54
N GLU A 91 -2.31 -12.66 -8.48
CA GLU A 91 -0.91 -12.97 -8.28
C GLU A 91 -0.73 -14.33 -7.62
N ASN A 92 -0.03 -15.22 -8.30
CA ASN A 92 0.28 -16.55 -7.81
C ASN A 92 1.72 -16.92 -8.19
N VAL A 93 2.40 -17.65 -7.35
CA VAL A 93 3.71 -18.22 -7.65
C VAL A 93 3.66 -19.71 -7.35
N THR A 94 3.84 -20.50 -8.40
CA THR A 94 3.91 -21.96 -8.31
C THR A 94 5.34 -22.44 -8.65
N TYR A 95 5.67 -23.63 -8.19
CA TYR A 95 6.99 -24.20 -8.40
C TYR A 95 6.91 -25.58 -9.06
N ASP A 96 7.82 -25.86 -9.95
CA ASP A 96 7.98 -27.18 -10.53
C ASP A 96 8.60 -28.17 -9.49
N GLN A 97 8.73 -29.43 -9.88
CA GLN A 97 9.29 -30.48 -9.02
C GLN A 97 10.77 -30.23 -8.62
N ARG A 98 11.46 -29.31 -9.29
CA ARG A 98 12.85 -28.92 -9.02
C ARG A 98 12.95 -27.65 -8.21
N GLY A 99 11.83 -27.02 -7.84
CA GLY A 99 11.76 -25.78 -7.10
C GLY A 99 11.97 -24.53 -7.95
N TRP A 100 11.82 -24.60 -9.28
CA TRP A 100 11.86 -23.43 -10.15
C TRP A 100 10.50 -22.76 -10.22
N PRO A 101 10.44 -21.42 -10.11
CA PRO A 101 9.16 -20.70 -10.25
C PRO A 101 8.64 -20.82 -11.68
N MET A 102 7.36 -21.17 -11.80
CA MET A 102 6.68 -21.28 -13.09
C MET A 102 6.31 -19.90 -13.65
N GLU A 103 5.92 -18.98 -12.77
CA GLU A 103 5.58 -17.59 -13.09
C GLU A 103 6.84 -16.71 -13.04
N ASN A 104 7.79 -16.96 -13.94
CA ASN A 104 9.12 -16.34 -13.93
C ASN A 104 9.24 -15.10 -14.82
N SER A 105 8.14 -14.62 -15.37
CA SER A 105 8.06 -13.39 -16.16
C SER A 105 6.71 -12.72 -16.00
N LEU A 106 6.59 -11.45 -16.37
CA LEU A 106 5.31 -10.72 -16.34
C LEU A 106 4.28 -11.23 -17.39
N MET A 107 4.66 -12.18 -18.21
CA MET A 107 3.71 -12.90 -19.06
C MET A 107 2.91 -13.93 -18.26
N GLN A 108 3.50 -14.55 -17.25
CA GLN A 108 2.88 -15.54 -16.39
C GLN A 108 2.43 -14.96 -15.05
N TYR A 109 3.27 -14.12 -14.43
CA TYR A 109 2.95 -13.44 -13.18
C TYR A 109 2.06 -12.22 -13.44
N LYS A 110 0.83 -12.25 -12.93
CA LYS A 110 -0.23 -11.29 -13.28
C LYS A 110 -0.38 -10.20 -12.23
N ILE A 111 0.44 -9.17 -12.33
CA ILE A 111 0.26 -7.94 -11.54
C ILE A 111 -0.95 -7.19 -12.12
N PRO A 112 -1.92 -6.76 -11.29
CA PRO A 112 -3.05 -5.98 -11.77
C PRO A 112 -2.60 -4.67 -12.42
N THR A 113 -3.24 -4.33 -13.52
CA THR A 113 -3.06 -3.04 -14.20
C THR A 113 -4.22 -2.09 -13.88
N ARG A 114 -4.13 -0.85 -14.37
CA ARG A 114 -5.21 0.13 -14.17
C ARG A 114 -6.56 -0.30 -14.74
N VAL A 115 -6.58 -1.17 -15.72
CA VAL A 115 -7.83 -1.67 -16.32
C VAL A 115 -8.45 -2.85 -15.56
N ASP A 116 -7.67 -3.50 -14.71
CA ASP A 116 -8.10 -4.66 -13.92
C ASP A 116 -8.73 -4.26 -12.58
N VAL A 117 -8.54 -3.00 -12.18
CA VAL A 117 -9.08 -2.48 -10.92
C VAL A 117 -10.09 -1.37 -11.21
N GLY A 118 -11.15 -1.36 -10.43
CA GLY A 118 -12.14 -0.33 -10.46
C GLY A 118 -11.65 0.99 -9.83
N ARG A 119 -12.56 1.67 -9.17
CA ARG A 119 -12.24 2.91 -8.46
C ARG A 119 -11.59 2.58 -7.11
N VAL A 120 -10.45 3.21 -6.82
CA VAL A 120 -9.83 3.17 -5.50
C VAL A 120 -9.91 4.56 -4.88
N ARG A 121 -10.49 4.67 -3.69
CA ARG A 121 -10.55 5.89 -2.88
C ARG A 121 -9.84 5.69 -1.57
N VAL A 122 -9.02 6.67 -1.21
CA VAL A 122 -8.32 6.68 0.07
C VAL A 122 -8.55 8.00 0.77
N GLU A 123 -9.08 7.93 1.98
CA GLU A 123 -9.18 9.05 2.91
C GLU A 123 -8.25 8.83 4.10
N PHE A 124 -7.77 9.93 4.68
CA PHE A 124 -6.88 9.88 5.83
C PHE A 124 -7.57 10.44 7.05
N GLU A 125 -7.55 9.67 8.14
CA GLU A 125 -7.86 10.22 9.45
C GLU A 125 -6.71 11.14 9.89
N ASN A 126 -7.04 12.37 10.23
CA ASN A 126 -6.06 13.36 10.65
C ASN A 126 -5.85 13.28 12.17
N SER A 127 -5.18 12.23 12.61
CA SER A 127 -4.75 12.04 13.99
C SER A 127 -3.32 12.55 14.18
N TYR A 128 -2.99 13.01 15.38
CA TYR A 128 -1.63 13.38 15.73
C TYR A 128 -1.04 12.34 16.68
N GLU A 129 0.08 11.72 16.30
CA GLU A 129 0.78 10.75 17.15
C GLU A 129 1.92 11.43 17.93
N PRO A 130 1.79 11.57 19.27
CA PRO A 130 2.79 12.29 20.07
C PRO A 130 4.19 11.69 20.03
N ASN A 131 4.30 10.39 19.83
CA ASN A 131 5.59 9.67 19.80
C ASN A 131 6.16 9.52 18.39
N GLY A 132 5.41 9.93 17.37
CA GLY A 132 5.85 9.86 15.97
C GLY A 132 6.50 11.17 15.50
N PRO A 133 7.41 11.11 14.53
CA PRO A 133 8.03 12.29 13.97
C PRO A 133 6.96 13.16 13.31
N PHE A 134 6.85 14.42 13.76
CA PHE A 134 5.82 15.38 13.31
C PHE A 134 4.38 14.87 13.43
N GLY A 135 4.13 13.93 14.32
CA GLY A 135 2.81 13.32 14.51
C GLY A 135 2.47 12.20 13.55
N ALA A 136 3.42 11.71 12.77
CA ALA A 136 3.22 10.64 11.78
C ALA A 136 3.32 9.24 12.39
N LYS A 137 2.60 8.29 11.80
CA LYS A 137 2.78 6.85 11.96
C LYS A 137 3.23 6.21 10.65
N SER A 138 3.56 4.92 10.67
CA SER A 138 3.85 4.16 9.46
C SER A 138 2.64 4.09 8.52
N ILE A 139 2.91 3.98 7.21
CA ILE A 139 1.88 3.74 6.19
C ILE A 139 2.29 2.64 5.19
N GLY A 140 3.47 2.06 5.35
CA GLY A 140 4.01 1.13 4.35
C GLY A 140 3.20 -0.15 4.19
N GLU A 141 2.87 -0.83 5.29
CA GLU A 141 2.33 -2.19 5.26
C GLU A 141 0.84 -2.28 5.61
N VAL A 142 0.31 -1.33 6.39
CA VAL A 142 -1.10 -1.35 6.79
C VAL A 142 -2.06 -1.39 5.59
N VAL A 143 -1.65 -0.79 4.50
CA VAL A 143 -2.45 -0.62 3.28
C VAL A 143 -2.57 -1.88 2.43
N ILE A 144 -1.68 -2.85 2.61
CA ILE A 144 -1.74 -4.13 1.88
C ILE A 144 -2.63 -5.16 2.58
N ASN A 145 -2.79 -5.07 3.89
CA ASN A 145 -3.47 -6.12 4.67
C ASN A 145 -4.99 -6.11 4.48
N THR A 146 -5.59 -4.93 4.33
CA THR A 146 -7.06 -4.75 4.34
C THR A 146 -7.75 -5.22 3.04
N PRO A 147 -7.19 -5.07 1.83
CA PRO A 147 -7.84 -5.53 0.60
C PRO A 147 -8.13 -7.04 0.58
N LEU A 148 -7.25 -7.86 1.14
CA LEU A 148 -7.40 -9.30 1.12
C LEU A 148 -8.72 -9.77 1.78
N PRO A 149 -8.98 -9.45 3.05
CA PRO A 149 -10.24 -9.84 3.68
C PRO A 149 -11.45 -9.11 3.09
N ALA A 150 -11.33 -7.82 2.75
CA ALA A 150 -12.46 -7.06 2.22
C ALA A 150 -13.00 -7.62 0.90
N ILE A 151 -12.11 -7.94 -0.04
CA ILE A 151 -12.49 -8.53 -1.33
C ILE A 151 -12.99 -9.97 -1.14
N SER A 152 -12.33 -10.77 -0.28
CA SER A 152 -12.77 -12.12 0.02
C SER A 152 -14.17 -12.15 0.63
N ASP A 153 -14.48 -11.21 1.54
CA ASP A 153 -15.80 -11.07 2.15
C ASP A 153 -16.85 -10.59 1.13
N ALA A 154 -16.47 -9.66 0.24
CA ALA A 154 -17.36 -9.20 -0.82
C ALA A 154 -17.73 -10.35 -1.79
N ILE A 155 -16.77 -11.18 -2.19
CA ILE A 155 -17.02 -12.38 -3.01
C ILE A 155 -17.93 -13.36 -2.24
N CYS A 156 -17.63 -13.61 -0.96
CA CYS A 156 -18.47 -14.47 -0.12
C CYS A 156 -19.91 -13.96 -0.03
N ASN A 157 -20.11 -12.65 0.10
CA ASN A 157 -21.44 -12.06 0.11
C ASN A 157 -22.18 -12.22 -1.24
N ALA A 158 -21.45 -12.18 -2.35
CA ALA A 158 -22.02 -12.31 -3.69
C ALA A 158 -22.48 -13.74 -4.01
N ILE A 159 -21.70 -14.76 -3.64
CA ILE A 159 -21.93 -16.15 -4.07
C ILE A 159 -22.20 -17.13 -2.93
N GLY A 160 -22.11 -16.68 -1.66
CA GLY A 160 -22.41 -17.49 -0.48
C GLY A 160 -21.29 -18.44 -0.03
N THR A 161 -20.16 -18.48 -0.74
CA THR A 161 -19.02 -19.36 -0.42
C THR A 161 -17.82 -18.57 0.07
N ARG A 162 -17.20 -19.01 1.17
CA ARG A 162 -16.01 -18.41 1.75
C ARG A 162 -14.75 -19.14 1.29
N PHE A 163 -13.75 -18.36 0.85
CA PHE A 163 -12.44 -18.84 0.46
C PHE A 163 -11.40 -18.57 1.53
N TYR A 164 -10.50 -19.53 1.77
CA TYR A 164 -9.43 -19.47 2.76
C TYR A 164 -8.04 -19.56 2.11
N GLU A 165 -7.97 -19.68 0.80
CA GLU A 165 -6.74 -19.77 0.02
C GLU A 165 -6.73 -18.74 -1.09
N LEU A 166 -5.64 -18.00 -1.21
CA LEU A 166 -5.42 -16.99 -2.24
C LEU A 166 -4.48 -17.52 -3.34
N PRO A 167 -4.55 -16.95 -4.55
CA PRO A 167 -5.60 -16.06 -5.04
C PRO A 167 -6.94 -16.76 -5.20
N ILE A 168 -8.04 -15.99 -5.17
CA ILE A 168 -9.39 -16.49 -5.46
C ILE A 168 -9.58 -16.43 -6.98
N THR A 169 -9.22 -17.52 -7.64
CA THR A 169 -9.29 -17.61 -9.11
C THR A 169 -10.68 -18.00 -9.60
N PRO A 170 -11.03 -17.72 -10.86
CA PRO A 170 -12.28 -18.17 -11.45
C PRO A 170 -12.50 -19.70 -11.34
N GLU A 171 -11.43 -20.50 -11.44
CA GLU A 171 -11.52 -21.95 -11.28
C GLU A 171 -11.93 -22.35 -9.86
N LYS A 172 -11.41 -21.66 -8.83
CA LYS A 172 -11.81 -21.92 -7.44
C LYS A 172 -13.27 -21.56 -7.21
N ILE A 173 -13.75 -20.47 -7.81
CA ILE A 173 -15.16 -20.06 -7.73
C ILE A 173 -16.06 -21.05 -8.43
N ALA A 174 -15.68 -21.48 -9.64
CA ALA A 174 -16.46 -22.44 -10.42
C ALA A 174 -16.59 -23.83 -9.74
N MET A 175 -15.65 -24.18 -8.86
CA MET A 175 -15.66 -25.45 -8.12
C MET A 175 -16.30 -25.37 -6.74
N ALA A 176 -16.73 -24.19 -6.32
CA ALA A 176 -17.31 -23.94 -5.00
C ALA A 176 -18.83 -24.09 -5.01
#